data_4ae529f4a0862a50798416869b1a0be4
#
_entry.id   4ae529f4a0862a50798416869b1a0be4
#
_cell.length_a   1.000
_cell.length_b   1.000
_cell.length_c   1.000
_cell.angle_alpha   90.00
_cell.angle_beta   90.00
_cell.angle_gamma   90.00
#
_symmetry.space_group_name_H-M   'P 1'
#
loop_
_entity.id
_entity.type
_entity.pdbx_description
1 polymer ?
#
loop_
_entity_poly.entity_id
_entity_poly.type
_entity_poly.pdbx_seq_one_letter_code
_entity_poly.pdbx_strand_id
1 'polypeptide(L)'
;MLTQLSDLLRITLEKTNQQFSSLKEELETLDLYLGIQAVRFSDRLKVISQVEAEALDAEVPFLILQPLVENAIRHGVARLSDGGQLTIAAQIQNNNLAIQITDNGPGLDRGHIPEESTGIGLKMTQSRLNQIYETRFELNMTSPTKDGPGTSVSIQIPYKKLTGVLRS
;
A
#
# COMPACT_ATOMS: atom_id res chain seq x y z
N MET A 1 -1.81 -5.04 21.19
CA MET A 1 -1.98 -3.66 20.69
C MET A 1 -0.81 -2.74 21.05
N LEU A 2 -0.50 -2.51 22.33
CA LEU A 2 0.65 -1.64 22.72
C LEU A 2 1.99 -2.15 22.19
N THR A 3 2.23 -3.45 22.20
CA THR A 3 3.43 -4.09 21.65
C THR A 3 3.56 -3.85 20.14
N GLN A 4 2.49 -4.04 19.39
CA GLN A 4 2.45 -3.82 17.94
C GLN A 4 2.71 -2.36 17.57
N LEU A 5 2.13 -1.42 18.33
CA LEU A 5 2.39 0.02 18.15
C LEU A 5 3.85 0.37 18.44
N SER A 6 4.41 -0.20 19.50
CA SER A 6 5.83 -0.02 19.86
C SER A 6 6.76 -0.57 18.78
N ASP A 7 6.45 -1.74 18.24
CA ASP A 7 7.22 -2.37 17.16
C ASP A 7 7.13 -1.57 15.86
N LEU A 8 5.95 -1.08 15.50
CA LEU A 8 5.76 -0.22 14.33
C LEU A 8 6.56 1.09 14.45
N LEU A 9 6.50 1.76 15.61
CA LEU A 9 7.26 2.97 15.88
C LEU A 9 8.76 2.72 15.83
N ARG A 10 9.24 1.62 16.43
CA ARG A 10 10.65 1.25 16.42
C ARG A 10 11.15 1.04 15.00
N ILE A 11 10.44 0.22 14.19
CA ILE A 11 10.81 -0.04 12.79
C ILE A 11 10.84 1.25 11.99
N THR A 12 9.84 2.12 12.17
CA THR A 12 9.78 3.40 11.46
C THR A 12 10.96 4.30 11.83
N LEU A 13 11.33 4.37 13.11
CA LEU A 13 12.45 5.19 13.58
C LEU A 13 13.81 4.62 13.15
N GLU A 14 14.02 3.31 13.29
CA GLU A 14 15.27 2.66 12.91
C GLU A 14 15.53 2.73 11.39
N LYS A 15 14.47 2.68 10.59
CA LYS A 15 14.54 2.71 9.12
C LYS A 15 14.34 4.09 8.50
N THR A 16 14.19 5.16 9.30
CA THR A 16 13.96 6.53 8.80
C THR A 16 15.04 7.00 7.82
N ASN A 17 16.25 6.48 7.93
CA ASN A 17 17.38 6.80 7.03
C ASN A 17 17.47 5.88 5.81
N GLN A 18 16.59 4.90 5.68
CA GLN A 18 16.56 4.00 4.51
C GLN A 18 15.67 4.58 3.43
N GLN A 19 16.23 4.72 2.23
CA GLN A 19 15.46 5.16 1.07
C GLN A 19 14.62 4.02 0.48
N PHE A 20 15.12 2.79 0.55
CA PHE A 20 14.52 1.61 -0.03
C PHE A 20 14.42 0.46 0.98
N SER A 21 13.46 -0.42 0.76
CA SER A 21 13.26 -1.69 1.45
C SER A 21 12.90 -2.78 0.43
N SER A 22 12.88 -4.04 0.84
CA SER A 22 12.25 -5.08 0.04
C SER A 22 10.72 -5.00 0.16
N LEU A 23 10.00 -5.45 -0.86
CA LEU A 23 8.55 -5.57 -0.77
C LEU A 23 8.12 -6.45 0.41
N LYS A 24 8.90 -7.49 0.71
CA LYS A 24 8.68 -8.33 1.89
C LYS A 24 8.69 -7.53 3.18
N GLU A 25 9.72 -6.67 3.40
CA GLU A 25 9.82 -5.84 4.60
C GLU A 25 8.68 -4.80 4.70
N GLU A 26 8.22 -4.27 3.55
CA GLU A 26 7.04 -3.40 3.49
C GLU A 26 5.78 -4.13 3.96
N LEU A 27 5.58 -5.37 3.48
CA LEU A 27 4.43 -6.20 3.86
C LEU A 27 4.49 -6.58 5.35
N GLU A 28 5.66 -6.95 5.88
CA GLU A 28 5.85 -7.23 7.30
C GLU A 28 5.52 -6.00 8.19
N THR A 29 5.95 -4.82 7.77
CA THR A 29 5.62 -3.57 8.47
C THR A 29 4.12 -3.27 8.39
N LEU A 30 3.52 -3.53 7.23
CA LEU A 30 2.11 -3.34 7.00
C LEU A 30 1.25 -4.31 7.84
N ASP A 31 1.69 -5.54 8.03
CA ASP A 31 1.00 -6.53 8.87
C ASP A 31 0.89 -6.07 10.33
N LEU A 32 1.89 -5.37 10.87
CA LEU A 32 1.80 -4.76 12.20
C LEU A 32 0.72 -3.68 12.25
N TYR A 33 0.67 -2.82 11.25
CA TYR A 33 -0.37 -1.80 11.13
C TYR A 33 -1.77 -2.42 11.00
N LEU A 34 -1.93 -3.41 10.13
CA LEU A 34 -3.19 -4.12 9.91
C LEU A 34 -3.66 -4.85 11.16
N GLY A 35 -2.75 -5.42 11.95
CA GLY A 35 -3.06 -6.04 13.24
C GLY A 35 -3.68 -5.03 14.23
N ILE A 36 -3.18 -3.79 14.26
CA ILE A 36 -3.76 -2.70 15.07
C ILE A 36 -5.17 -2.35 14.55
N GLN A 37 -5.33 -2.23 13.23
CA GLN A 37 -6.62 -1.92 12.61
C GLN A 37 -7.66 -3.05 12.82
N ALA A 38 -7.25 -4.32 12.77
CA ALA A 38 -8.13 -5.46 13.02
C ALA A 38 -8.80 -5.37 14.39
N VAL A 39 -8.05 -4.98 15.44
CA VAL A 39 -8.62 -4.74 16.76
C VAL A 39 -9.68 -3.63 16.74
N ARG A 40 -9.41 -2.54 16.02
CA ARG A 40 -10.34 -1.41 15.88
C ARG A 40 -11.62 -1.78 15.14
N PHE A 41 -11.52 -2.63 14.14
CA PHE A 41 -12.66 -3.05 13.32
C PHE A 41 -13.35 -4.32 13.82
N SER A 42 -12.92 -4.88 14.96
CA SER A 42 -13.56 -6.06 15.60
C SER A 42 -13.78 -7.19 14.58
N ASP A 43 -12.72 -7.61 13.91
CA ASP A 43 -12.68 -8.67 12.88
C ASP A 43 -13.50 -8.43 11.61
N ARG A 44 -14.06 -7.22 11.43
CA ARG A 44 -14.77 -6.85 10.19
C ARG A 44 -13.86 -6.45 9.02
N LEU A 45 -12.56 -6.35 9.25
CA LEU A 45 -11.56 -6.12 8.21
C LEU A 45 -11.01 -7.45 7.71
N LYS A 46 -11.33 -7.80 6.47
CA LYS A 46 -10.74 -8.95 5.77
C LYS A 46 -9.58 -8.48 4.89
N VAL A 47 -8.39 -9.01 5.11
CA VAL A 47 -7.21 -8.73 4.28
C VAL A 47 -6.88 -9.95 3.43
N ILE A 48 -6.70 -9.74 2.12
CA ILE A 48 -6.29 -10.78 1.17
C ILE A 48 -4.96 -10.35 0.56
N SER A 49 -3.95 -11.22 0.68
CA SER A 49 -2.64 -11.03 0.06
C SER A 49 -2.48 -11.96 -1.14
N GLN A 50 -2.16 -11.39 -2.31
CA GLN A 50 -1.94 -12.08 -3.58
C GLN A 50 -0.60 -11.63 -4.16
N VAL A 51 0.48 -11.95 -3.47
CA VAL A 51 1.83 -11.52 -3.81
C VAL A 51 2.62 -12.69 -4.36
N GLU A 52 3.17 -12.54 -5.57
CA GLU A 52 4.06 -13.52 -6.16
C GLU A 52 5.36 -13.63 -5.35
N ALA A 53 5.87 -14.85 -5.18
CA ALA A 53 7.08 -15.10 -4.38
C ALA A 53 8.29 -14.31 -4.91
N GLU A 54 8.41 -14.19 -6.22
CA GLU A 54 9.49 -13.46 -6.88
C GLU A 54 9.43 -11.95 -6.64
N ALA A 55 8.24 -11.40 -6.41
CA ALA A 55 8.04 -9.98 -6.12
C ALA A 55 8.50 -9.59 -4.70
N LEU A 56 8.61 -10.54 -3.78
CA LEU A 56 8.97 -10.26 -2.38
C LEU A 56 10.35 -9.63 -2.22
N ASP A 57 11.29 -9.98 -3.09
CA ASP A 57 12.66 -9.45 -3.08
C ASP A 57 12.81 -8.12 -3.85
N ALA A 58 11.73 -7.60 -4.43
CA ALA A 58 11.77 -6.35 -5.18
C ALA A 58 12.13 -5.16 -4.28
N GLU A 59 13.05 -4.32 -4.78
CA GLU A 59 13.39 -3.04 -4.15
C GLU A 59 12.25 -2.04 -4.35
N VAL A 60 11.72 -1.50 -3.26
CA VAL A 60 10.66 -0.51 -3.26
C VAL A 60 11.01 0.68 -2.34
N PRO A 61 10.48 1.88 -2.57
CA PRO A 61 10.65 2.98 -1.64
C PRO A 61 10.10 2.64 -0.26
N PHE A 62 10.85 2.90 0.79
CA PHE A 62 10.43 2.60 2.16
C PHE A 62 9.09 3.27 2.52
N LEU A 63 8.17 2.55 3.14
CA LEU A 63 6.81 2.99 3.50
C LEU A 63 5.97 3.46 2.29
N ILE A 64 6.11 2.79 1.13
CA ILE A 64 5.31 3.10 -0.06
C ILE A 64 3.89 2.54 0.04
N LEU A 65 3.71 1.39 0.69
CA LEU A 65 2.41 0.71 0.79
C LEU A 65 1.52 1.33 1.87
N GLN A 66 2.09 1.76 2.99
CA GLN A 66 1.32 2.20 4.15
C GLN A 66 0.33 3.33 3.84
N PRO A 67 0.70 4.44 3.16
CA PRO A 67 -0.26 5.51 2.86
C PRO A 67 -1.42 5.05 1.97
N LEU A 68 -1.19 4.09 1.09
CA LEU A 68 -2.21 3.56 0.19
C LEU A 68 -3.20 2.68 0.93
N VAL A 69 -2.69 1.82 1.82
CA VAL A 69 -3.53 0.98 2.67
C VAL A 69 -4.31 1.81 3.69
N GLU A 70 -3.70 2.83 4.28
CA GLU A 70 -4.39 3.77 5.16
C GLU A 70 -5.56 4.47 4.44
N ASN A 71 -5.37 4.87 3.19
CA ASN A 71 -6.43 5.45 2.38
C ASN A 71 -7.56 4.45 2.10
N ALA A 72 -7.23 3.22 1.69
CA ALA A 72 -8.20 2.17 1.43
C ALA A 72 -9.03 1.83 2.69
N ILE A 73 -8.40 1.74 3.86
CA ILE A 73 -9.10 1.50 5.11
C ILE A 73 -9.98 2.70 5.47
N ARG A 74 -9.45 3.92 5.47
CA ARG A 74 -10.16 5.11 5.92
C ARG A 74 -11.32 5.52 5.02
N HIS A 75 -11.13 5.44 3.71
CA HIS A 75 -12.12 5.90 2.74
C HIS A 75 -12.98 4.77 2.16
N GLY A 76 -12.46 3.53 2.18
CA GLY A 76 -13.17 2.33 1.73
C GLY A 76 -13.82 1.59 2.89
N VAL A 77 -13.04 0.73 3.55
CA VAL A 77 -13.52 -0.25 4.55
C VAL A 77 -14.25 0.38 5.73
N ALA A 78 -13.74 1.49 6.28
CA ALA A 78 -14.32 2.13 7.47
C ALA A 78 -15.73 2.68 7.24
N ARG A 79 -16.17 2.84 5.99
CA ARG A 79 -17.49 3.32 5.62
C ARG A 79 -18.53 2.20 5.49
N LEU A 80 -18.12 0.95 5.61
CA LEU A 80 -18.99 -0.22 5.52
C LEU A 80 -19.42 -0.70 6.91
N SER A 81 -20.75 -0.84 7.12
CA SER A 81 -21.32 -1.32 8.39
C SER A 81 -21.01 -2.79 8.65
N ASP A 82 -21.02 -3.58 7.60
CA ASP A 82 -20.91 -5.06 7.66
C ASP A 82 -19.48 -5.57 7.50
N GLY A 83 -18.52 -4.63 7.50
CA GLY A 83 -17.11 -4.93 7.29
C GLY A 83 -16.70 -4.82 5.85
N GLY A 84 -15.39 -4.78 5.64
CA GLY A 84 -14.83 -4.59 4.32
C GLY A 84 -13.63 -5.48 4.04
N GLN A 85 -13.29 -5.53 2.75
CA GLN A 85 -12.18 -6.31 2.25
C GLN A 85 -11.13 -5.38 1.65
N LEU A 86 -9.89 -5.65 2.00
CA LEU A 86 -8.69 -5.06 1.41
C LEU A 86 -7.91 -6.16 0.70
N THR A 87 -7.61 -5.97 -0.57
CA THR A 87 -6.78 -6.88 -1.35
C THR A 87 -5.47 -6.20 -1.70
N ILE A 88 -4.35 -6.85 -1.42
CA ILE A 88 -3.00 -6.41 -1.78
C ILE A 88 -2.44 -7.44 -2.75
N ALA A 89 -2.16 -7.02 -3.97
CA ALA A 89 -1.58 -7.87 -5.01
C ALA A 89 -0.25 -7.29 -5.48
N ALA A 90 0.71 -8.15 -5.79
CA ALA A 90 1.96 -7.74 -6.42
C ALA A 90 2.51 -8.85 -7.31
N GLN A 91 3.01 -8.45 -8.48
CA GLN A 91 3.56 -9.35 -9.48
C GLN A 91 4.63 -8.66 -10.33
N ILE A 92 5.48 -9.46 -10.96
CA ILE A 92 6.48 -8.95 -11.90
C ILE A 92 5.96 -9.16 -13.32
N GLN A 93 5.83 -8.06 -14.06
CA GLN A 93 5.38 -8.07 -15.46
C GLN A 93 6.29 -7.17 -16.31
N ASN A 94 6.80 -7.70 -17.43
CA ASN A 94 7.60 -6.93 -18.40
C ASN A 94 8.74 -6.15 -17.76
N ASN A 95 9.47 -6.77 -16.83
CA ASN A 95 10.55 -6.14 -16.06
C ASN A 95 10.12 -4.96 -15.16
N ASN A 96 8.84 -4.88 -14.84
CA ASN A 96 8.28 -3.95 -13.86
C ASN A 96 7.65 -4.71 -12.69
N LEU A 97 7.72 -4.13 -11.51
CA LEU A 97 6.93 -4.52 -10.36
C LEU A 97 5.59 -3.79 -10.44
N ALA A 98 4.51 -4.55 -10.53
CA ALA A 98 3.15 -4.04 -10.44
C ALA A 98 2.58 -4.37 -9.06
N ILE A 99 2.17 -3.35 -8.32
CA ILE A 99 1.52 -3.46 -7.01
C ILE A 99 0.11 -2.89 -7.13
N GLN A 100 -0.88 -3.58 -6.57
CA GLN A 100 -2.26 -3.13 -6.57
C GLN A 100 -2.86 -3.27 -5.17
N ILE A 101 -3.54 -2.22 -4.72
CA ILE A 101 -4.28 -2.18 -3.47
C ILE A 101 -5.73 -1.85 -3.80
N THR A 102 -6.64 -2.76 -3.43
CA THR A 102 -8.05 -2.64 -3.77
C THR A 102 -8.90 -2.80 -2.52
N ASP A 103 -9.84 -1.89 -2.30
CA ASP A 103 -10.89 -2.01 -1.30
C ASP A 103 -12.25 -2.26 -1.97
N ASN A 104 -13.19 -2.84 -1.22
CA ASN A 104 -14.57 -3.02 -1.61
C ASN A 104 -15.51 -1.97 -0.98
N GLY A 105 -14.98 -0.81 -0.65
CA GLY A 105 -15.75 0.30 -0.08
C GLY A 105 -16.79 0.87 -1.05
N PRO A 106 -17.45 1.97 -0.70
CA PRO A 106 -18.46 2.60 -1.54
C PRO A 106 -17.90 3.17 -2.85
N GLY A 107 -16.58 3.26 -2.97
CA GLY A 107 -15.92 3.93 -4.08
C GLY A 107 -15.97 5.45 -3.98
N LEU A 108 -15.52 6.13 -5.02
CA LEU A 108 -15.60 7.57 -5.16
C LEU A 108 -16.93 7.96 -5.82
N ASP A 109 -17.56 9.03 -5.35
CA ASP A 109 -18.79 9.55 -5.95
C ASP A 109 -18.57 9.91 -7.42
N ARG A 110 -19.42 9.39 -8.30
CA ARG A 110 -19.41 9.71 -9.73
C ARG A 110 -19.74 11.18 -9.93
N GLY A 111 -18.74 12.02 -10.09
CA GLY A 111 -18.92 13.44 -10.38
C GLY A 111 -17.97 14.37 -9.62
N HIS A 112 -17.34 13.89 -8.60
CA HIS A 112 -16.30 14.63 -7.89
C HIS A 112 -15.17 13.65 -7.57
N ILE A 113 -14.13 13.63 -8.42
CA ILE A 113 -12.78 13.41 -7.93
C ILE A 113 -12.33 14.83 -7.55
N PRO A 114 -12.56 15.31 -6.33
CA PRO A 114 -11.97 16.57 -5.93
C PRO A 114 -10.46 16.35 -6.05
N GLU A 115 -9.73 17.28 -6.64
CA GLU A 115 -8.27 17.29 -6.55
C GLU A 115 -7.81 17.17 -5.09
N GLU A 116 -8.67 17.50 -4.15
CA GLU A 116 -8.50 17.30 -2.70
C GLU A 116 -8.80 15.87 -2.22
N SER A 117 -9.54 15.05 -2.95
CA SER A 117 -9.83 13.64 -2.57
C SER A 117 -8.74 12.66 -2.99
N THR A 118 -7.79 13.05 -3.81
CA THR A 118 -6.47 12.44 -3.82
C THR A 118 -5.83 12.80 -2.47
N GLY A 119 -6.13 12.02 -1.44
CA GLY A 119 -5.70 12.31 -0.08
C GLY A 119 -4.21 12.64 -0.02
N ILE A 120 -3.81 13.39 0.99
CA ILE A 120 -2.41 13.81 1.22
C ILE A 120 -1.45 12.62 1.00
N GLY A 121 -1.85 11.41 1.40
CA GLY A 121 -1.06 10.19 1.21
C GLY A 121 -0.76 9.85 -0.25
N LEU A 122 -1.74 9.94 -1.14
CA LEU A 122 -1.52 9.62 -2.56
C LEU A 122 -0.65 10.68 -3.25
N LYS A 123 -0.85 11.97 -2.92
CA LYS A 123 0.00 13.07 -3.43
C LYS A 123 1.45 12.91 -2.94
N MET A 124 1.65 12.55 -1.68
CA MET A 124 2.99 12.27 -1.14
C MET A 124 3.63 11.07 -1.82
N THR A 125 2.87 10.00 -2.04
CA THR A 125 3.34 8.82 -2.79
C THR A 125 3.77 9.20 -4.20
N GLN A 126 2.95 9.96 -4.92
CA GLN A 126 3.26 10.43 -6.27
C GLN A 126 4.51 11.31 -6.30
N SER A 127 4.62 12.27 -5.38
CA SER A 127 5.81 13.13 -5.28
C SER A 127 7.07 12.33 -5.03
N ARG A 128 7.02 11.33 -4.17
CA ARG A 128 8.14 10.45 -3.86
C ARG A 128 8.53 9.57 -5.04
N LEU A 129 7.55 8.99 -5.75
CA LEU A 129 7.81 8.21 -6.95
C LEU A 129 8.44 9.07 -8.06
N ASN A 130 7.97 10.31 -8.24
CA ASN A 130 8.58 11.27 -9.15
C ASN A 130 10.05 11.54 -8.80
N GLN A 131 10.36 11.73 -7.53
CA GLN A 131 11.73 11.99 -7.06
C GLN A 131 12.69 10.83 -7.34
N ILE A 132 12.19 9.57 -7.24
CA ILE A 132 13.02 8.36 -7.34
C ILE A 132 13.09 7.85 -8.78
N TYR A 133 11.95 7.81 -9.47
CA TYR A 133 11.82 7.16 -10.79
C TYR A 133 11.64 8.14 -11.94
N GLU A 134 11.47 9.44 -11.66
CA GLU A 134 11.18 10.49 -12.65
C GLU A 134 9.91 10.17 -13.45
N THR A 135 10.05 9.77 -14.72
CA THR A 135 8.94 9.39 -15.60
C THR A 135 8.77 7.86 -15.74
N ARG A 136 9.58 7.06 -15.04
CA ARG A 136 9.62 5.60 -15.18
C ARG A 136 8.72 4.89 -14.17
N PHE A 137 7.57 5.46 -13.85
CA PHE A 137 6.57 4.81 -13.03
C PHE A 137 5.17 5.16 -13.51
N GLU A 138 4.21 4.37 -13.11
CA GLU A 138 2.79 4.67 -13.26
C GLU A 138 2.12 4.59 -11.88
N LEU A 139 1.25 5.55 -11.60
CA LEU A 139 0.37 5.57 -10.43
C LEU A 139 -1.04 5.86 -10.92
N ASN A 140 -1.92 4.88 -10.81
CA ASN A 140 -3.30 4.97 -11.27
C ASN A 140 -4.27 4.70 -10.13
N MET A 141 -5.42 5.37 -10.16
CA MET A 141 -6.53 5.10 -9.26
C MET A 141 -7.80 4.93 -10.08
N THR A 142 -8.54 3.87 -9.82
CA THR A 142 -9.81 3.56 -10.47
C THR A 142 -10.92 3.34 -9.44
N SER A 143 -12.09 3.95 -9.71
CA SER A 143 -13.30 3.77 -8.92
C SER A 143 -14.52 4.04 -9.84
N PRO A 144 -15.53 3.16 -9.89
CA PRO A 144 -15.57 1.86 -9.24
C PRO A 144 -14.52 0.88 -9.81
N THR A 145 -14.27 -0.21 -9.09
CA THR A 145 -13.39 -1.29 -9.55
C THR A 145 -14.07 -2.11 -10.65
N LYS A 146 -13.34 -3.01 -11.30
CA LYS A 146 -13.90 -3.92 -12.30
C LYS A 146 -14.91 -4.90 -11.69
N ASP A 147 -14.73 -5.22 -10.40
CA ASP A 147 -15.51 -6.25 -9.68
C ASP A 147 -16.68 -5.65 -8.87
N GLY A 148 -16.92 -4.35 -8.98
CA GLY A 148 -18.01 -3.68 -8.27
C GLY A 148 -17.60 -2.34 -7.63
N PRO A 149 -18.38 -1.88 -6.65
CA PRO A 149 -18.03 -0.67 -5.91
C PRO A 149 -16.71 -0.87 -5.16
N GLY A 150 -15.95 0.21 -5.02
CA GLY A 150 -14.66 0.20 -4.35
C GLY A 150 -13.66 1.09 -5.05
N THR A 151 -12.43 1.09 -4.53
CA THR A 151 -11.32 1.83 -5.13
C THR A 151 -10.12 0.92 -5.28
N SER A 152 -9.44 1.06 -6.40
CA SER A 152 -8.18 0.36 -6.67
C SER A 152 -7.10 1.38 -6.98
N VAL A 153 -5.99 1.29 -6.27
CA VAL A 153 -4.75 2.05 -6.55
C VAL A 153 -3.70 1.08 -7.04
N SER A 154 -3.09 1.39 -8.18
CA SER A 154 -2.00 0.60 -8.76
C SER A 154 -0.74 1.44 -8.92
N ILE A 155 0.39 0.83 -8.58
CA ILE A 155 1.75 1.36 -8.81
C ILE A 155 2.46 0.40 -9.73
N GLN A 156 3.12 0.94 -10.75
CA GLN A 156 4.07 0.20 -11.59
C GLN A 156 5.40 0.92 -11.57
N ILE A 157 6.46 0.22 -11.18
CA ILE A 157 7.83 0.74 -11.11
C ILE A 157 8.80 -0.25 -11.76
N PRO A 158 9.98 0.19 -12.26
CA PRO A 158 10.99 -0.73 -12.75
C PRO A 158 11.35 -1.77 -11.69
N TYR A 159 11.33 -3.05 -12.08
CA TYR A 159 11.75 -4.12 -11.18
C TYR A 159 13.25 -4.08 -10.96
N LYS A 160 13.64 -4.10 -9.72
CA LYS A 160 15.01 -4.29 -9.27
C LYS A 160 14.99 -5.15 -8.01
N LYS A 161 15.80 -6.20 -8.00
CA LYS A 161 15.95 -7.01 -6.79
C LYS A 161 16.78 -6.25 -5.76
N LEU A 162 16.30 -6.18 -4.52
CA LEU A 162 17.08 -5.63 -3.42
C LEU A 162 18.24 -6.60 -3.13
N THR A 163 19.42 -6.27 -3.63
CA THR A 163 20.64 -6.97 -3.25
C THR A 163 21.04 -6.52 -1.86
N GLY A 164 21.05 -7.44 -0.91
CA GLY A 164 21.45 -7.16 0.47
C GLY A 164 22.80 -6.43 0.47
N VAL A 165 22.81 -5.23 1.00
CA VAL A 165 24.06 -4.62 1.45
C VAL A 165 24.51 -5.48 2.62
N LEU A 166 25.55 -6.30 2.38
CA LEU A 166 26.27 -6.95 3.46
C LEU A 166 26.67 -5.85 4.44
N ARG A 167 25.99 -5.83 5.59
CA ARG A 167 26.39 -4.97 6.70
C ARG A 167 27.77 -5.46 7.14
N SER A 168 28.79 -4.72 6.72
CA SER A 168 30.13 -4.79 7.30
C SER A 168 30.15 -4.03 8.62
#